data_625a93d0fe7fa9f3974e95e01448e73a
#
_entry.id   625a93d0fe7fa9f3974e95e01448e73a
#
_cell.length_a   1.000
_cell.length_b   1.000
_cell.length_c   1.000
_cell.angle_alpha   90.00
_cell.angle_beta   90.00
_cell.angle_gamma   90.00
#
_symmetry.space_group_name_H-M   'P 1'
#
loop_
_entity.id
_entity.type
_entity.pdbx_description
1 polymer ?
#
loop_
_entity_poly.entity_id
_entity_poly.type
_entity_poly.pdbx_seq_one_letter_code
_entity_poly.pdbx_strand_id
1 'polypeptide(L)'
;MNKITIIGAGNIGVIIAEKIVNNDKIDEIILLDNNKGIAEAKATDIKKSISSDINITIKGVTNSYSETKDSHIIIITPSASYKESSSQEEIIENNKKYIKNIVSKTIKYSPDAIYIIAINPVDTMVQAVINELGVAYADHIMGIGNLLDTYNFKENILNKYNEKYPDEPISINDIKSAYVIGGHNNTMIILTNKVKIFRKPLNIIFTQEEIIDIIDKTQHCYITFINDINTNALEIIGQCVYEIVMKLFNNSSGLIVEFLPLSVYRTTYNLCIGSLVSINYNGIERTYIEENNDVLINKKFMESVEAVRAVNEAL
;
A
#
# COMPACT_ATOMS: atom_id res chain seq x y z
N MET A 1 -22.27 0.48 9.88
CA MET A 1 -21.55 -0.81 9.99
C MET A 1 -20.29 -0.72 9.15
N ASN A 2 -19.13 -0.83 9.78
CA ASN A 2 -17.85 -0.72 9.12
C ASN A 2 -17.42 -2.11 8.65
N LYS A 3 -17.75 -2.43 7.42
CA LYS A 3 -17.46 -3.72 6.78
C LYS A 3 -16.23 -3.61 5.89
N ILE A 4 -15.32 -4.56 6.02
CA ILE A 4 -14.13 -4.69 5.18
C ILE A 4 -14.21 -6.01 4.42
N THR A 5 -14.05 -5.96 3.11
CA THR A 5 -13.87 -7.17 2.31
C THR A 5 -12.42 -7.28 1.86
N ILE A 6 -11.80 -8.42 2.13
CA ILE A 6 -10.46 -8.78 1.64
C ILE A 6 -10.65 -9.81 0.54
N ILE A 7 -10.27 -9.46 -0.68
CA ILE A 7 -10.31 -10.35 -1.83
C ILE A 7 -8.93 -10.97 -1.98
N GLY A 8 -8.87 -12.30 -1.89
CA GLY A 8 -7.67 -13.11 -1.80
C GLY A 8 -7.41 -13.60 -0.37
N ALA A 9 -7.70 -14.87 -0.09
CA ALA A 9 -7.45 -15.50 1.20
C ALA A 9 -6.08 -16.24 1.24
N GLY A 10 -5.12 -15.76 0.44
CA GLY A 10 -3.71 -16.17 0.51
C GLY A 10 -2.99 -15.59 1.72
N ASN A 11 -1.68 -15.78 1.80
CA ASN A 11 -0.87 -15.34 2.95
C ASN A 11 -1.05 -13.84 3.27
N ILE A 12 -1.00 -12.96 2.26
CA ILE A 12 -1.17 -11.51 2.45
C ILE A 12 -2.56 -11.18 3.01
N GLY A 13 -3.61 -11.74 2.41
CA GLY A 13 -4.99 -11.47 2.86
C GLY A 13 -5.25 -11.93 4.29
N VAL A 14 -4.67 -13.07 4.69
CA VAL A 14 -4.76 -13.59 6.06
C VAL A 14 -4.03 -12.68 7.05
N ILE A 15 -2.78 -12.30 6.75
CA ILE A 15 -2.00 -11.38 7.59
C ILE A 15 -2.74 -10.05 7.78
N ILE A 16 -3.33 -9.50 6.71
CA ILE A 16 -4.13 -8.27 6.81
C ILE A 16 -5.32 -8.49 7.75
N ALA A 17 -6.09 -9.57 7.55
CA ALA A 17 -7.24 -9.87 8.39
C ALA A 17 -6.86 -10.00 9.88
N GLU A 18 -5.77 -10.71 10.18
CA GLU A 18 -5.24 -10.86 11.54
C GLU A 18 -4.80 -9.55 12.19
N LYS A 19 -4.23 -8.63 11.39
CA LYS A 19 -3.85 -7.30 11.90
C LYS A 19 -5.04 -6.39 12.19
N ILE A 20 -6.08 -6.44 11.38
CA ILE A 20 -7.23 -5.52 11.52
C ILE A 20 -8.33 -6.04 12.44
N VAL A 21 -8.38 -7.35 12.71
CA VAL A 21 -9.47 -8.01 13.45
C VAL A 21 -9.67 -7.50 14.89
N ASN A 22 -8.61 -6.99 15.49
CA ASN A 22 -8.65 -6.46 16.87
C ASN A 22 -9.06 -4.98 16.95
N ASN A 23 -9.48 -4.37 15.83
CA ASN A 23 -9.92 -2.98 15.82
C ASN A 23 -11.42 -2.87 16.14
N ASP A 24 -11.75 -2.18 17.23
CA ASP A 24 -13.11 -1.95 17.73
C ASP A 24 -14.02 -1.15 16.79
N LYS A 25 -13.45 -0.52 15.76
CA LYS A 25 -14.21 0.22 14.74
C LYS A 25 -14.66 -0.65 13.55
N ILE A 26 -14.24 -1.91 13.51
CA ILE A 26 -14.58 -2.84 12.42
C ILE A 26 -15.65 -3.81 12.91
N ASP A 27 -16.80 -3.83 12.25
CA ASP A 27 -17.92 -4.68 12.61
C ASP A 27 -17.89 -6.03 11.88
N GLU A 28 -17.42 -6.04 10.63
CA GLU A 28 -17.42 -7.24 9.77
C GLU A 28 -16.20 -7.32 8.86
N ILE A 29 -15.59 -8.51 8.77
CA ILE A 29 -14.55 -8.86 7.80
C ILE A 29 -15.05 -10.01 6.94
N ILE A 30 -15.06 -9.78 5.61
CA ILE A 30 -15.28 -10.84 4.62
C ILE A 30 -13.96 -11.22 3.98
N LEU A 31 -13.60 -12.50 4.04
CA LEU A 31 -12.54 -13.08 3.21
C LEU A 31 -13.19 -13.71 1.98
N LEU A 32 -12.81 -13.27 0.78
CA LEU A 32 -13.31 -13.81 -0.48
C LEU A 32 -12.17 -14.42 -1.29
N ASP A 33 -12.34 -15.65 -1.73
CA ASP A 33 -11.38 -16.31 -2.61
C ASP A 33 -12.12 -17.10 -3.72
N ASN A 34 -11.43 -17.33 -4.83
CA ASN A 34 -11.95 -18.16 -5.91
C ASN A 34 -11.77 -19.65 -5.65
N ASN A 35 -10.80 -20.02 -4.84
CA ASN A 35 -10.51 -21.41 -4.50
C ASN A 35 -11.48 -21.90 -3.42
N LYS A 36 -12.19 -22.98 -3.72
CA LYS A 36 -13.24 -23.53 -2.87
C LYS A 36 -12.72 -23.87 -1.47
N GLY A 37 -13.36 -23.31 -0.44
CA GLY A 37 -13.13 -23.66 0.96
C GLY A 37 -11.93 -22.98 1.61
N ILE A 38 -11.05 -22.30 0.85
CA ILE A 38 -9.87 -21.65 1.43
C ILE A 38 -10.27 -20.47 2.33
N ALA A 39 -11.10 -19.57 1.82
CA ALA A 39 -11.54 -18.40 2.59
C ALA A 39 -12.32 -18.80 3.84
N GLU A 40 -13.19 -19.81 3.74
CA GLU A 40 -13.99 -20.32 4.87
C GLU A 40 -13.10 -20.94 5.95
N ALA A 41 -12.08 -21.71 5.56
CA ALA A 41 -11.13 -22.30 6.51
C ALA A 41 -10.34 -21.22 7.24
N LYS A 42 -9.76 -20.26 6.48
CA LYS A 42 -8.98 -19.15 7.05
C LYS A 42 -9.81 -18.24 7.96
N ALA A 43 -11.03 -17.89 7.58
CA ALA A 43 -11.95 -17.14 8.42
C ALA A 43 -12.25 -17.86 9.74
N THR A 44 -12.39 -19.19 9.69
CA THR A 44 -12.61 -20.02 10.87
C THR A 44 -11.38 -20.02 11.80
N ASP A 45 -10.18 -20.11 11.23
CA ASP A 45 -8.92 -20.11 11.98
C ASP A 45 -8.71 -18.75 12.68
N ILE A 46 -8.89 -17.65 11.96
CA ILE A 46 -8.81 -16.29 12.54
C ILE A 46 -9.84 -16.13 13.67
N LYS A 47 -11.09 -16.56 13.47
CA LYS A 47 -12.13 -16.47 14.49
C LYS A 47 -11.77 -17.24 15.77
N LYS A 48 -11.03 -18.35 15.67
CA LYS A 48 -10.58 -19.13 16.83
C LYS A 48 -9.37 -18.50 17.54
N SER A 49 -8.57 -17.68 16.83
CA SER A 49 -7.36 -17.05 17.38
C SER A 49 -7.62 -15.76 18.15
N ILE A 50 -8.79 -15.13 17.94
CA ILE A 50 -9.17 -13.89 18.63
C ILE A 50 -9.80 -14.14 20.01
N SER A 51 -9.68 -13.16 20.90
CA SER A 51 -10.31 -13.20 22.22
C SER A 51 -11.85 -13.19 22.12
N SER A 52 -12.52 -13.88 23.04
CA SER A 52 -13.98 -14.01 23.07
C SER A 52 -14.74 -12.71 23.36
N ASP A 53 -14.06 -11.68 23.85
CA ASP A 53 -14.59 -10.34 24.10
C ASP A 53 -14.58 -9.42 22.88
N ILE A 54 -13.92 -9.84 21.78
CA ILE A 54 -13.94 -9.11 20.51
C ILE A 54 -15.25 -9.43 19.76
N ASN A 55 -16.08 -8.42 19.61
CA ASN A 55 -17.37 -8.55 18.92
C ASN A 55 -17.25 -8.17 17.44
N ILE A 56 -16.69 -9.07 16.64
CA ILE A 56 -16.53 -8.90 15.19
C ILE A 56 -17.09 -10.11 14.43
N THR A 57 -17.73 -9.87 13.31
CA THR A 57 -18.14 -10.92 12.39
C THR A 57 -17.02 -11.21 11.38
N ILE A 58 -16.57 -12.46 11.30
CA ILE A 58 -15.60 -12.89 10.28
C ILE A 58 -16.23 -14.00 9.46
N LYS A 59 -16.27 -13.82 8.15
CA LYS A 59 -16.89 -14.76 7.21
C LYS A 59 -15.97 -15.03 6.03
N GLY A 60 -15.72 -16.28 5.71
CA GLY A 60 -15.09 -16.70 4.47
C GLY A 60 -16.13 -17.08 3.42
N VAL A 61 -15.90 -16.73 2.16
CA VAL A 61 -16.80 -17.03 1.05
C VAL A 61 -16.04 -17.38 -0.23
N THR A 62 -16.55 -18.34 -0.98
CA THR A 62 -16.00 -18.76 -2.27
C THR A 62 -16.80 -18.14 -3.42
N ASN A 63 -16.15 -17.36 -4.29
CA ASN A 63 -16.72 -16.78 -5.52
C ASN A 63 -18.03 -15.97 -5.34
N SER A 64 -18.37 -15.58 -4.13
CA SER A 64 -19.65 -14.88 -3.82
C SER A 64 -19.44 -13.39 -3.70
N TYR A 65 -19.37 -12.67 -4.82
CA TYR A 65 -19.19 -11.21 -4.84
C TYR A 65 -20.39 -10.44 -4.25
N SER A 66 -21.59 -11.04 -4.17
CA SER A 66 -22.74 -10.44 -3.47
C SER A 66 -22.47 -10.24 -1.97
N GLU A 67 -21.57 -11.01 -1.38
CA GLU A 67 -21.18 -10.86 0.02
C GLU A 67 -20.32 -9.61 0.28
N THR A 68 -19.81 -8.97 -0.78
CA THR A 68 -19.12 -7.67 -0.64
C THR A 68 -20.10 -6.51 -0.45
N LYS A 69 -21.42 -6.76 -0.49
CA LYS A 69 -22.43 -5.74 -0.38
C LYS A 69 -22.23 -4.84 0.84
N ASP A 70 -22.32 -3.53 0.60
CA ASP A 70 -22.18 -2.48 1.62
C ASP A 70 -20.79 -2.47 2.33
N SER A 71 -19.73 -2.98 1.65
CA SER A 71 -18.36 -2.85 2.16
C SER A 71 -17.92 -1.40 2.12
N HIS A 72 -17.39 -0.90 3.24
CA HIS A 72 -16.75 0.41 3.31
C HIS A 72 -15.35 0.39 2.65
N ILE A 73 -14.61 -0.69 2.87
CA ILE A 73 -13.28 -0.89 2.29
C ILE A 73 -13.22 -2.24 1.58
N ILE A 74 -12.66 -2.26 0.38
CA ILE A 74 -12.34 -3.47 -0.38
C ILE A 74 -10.83 -3.51 -0.60
N ILE A 75 -10.18 -4.53 -0.03
CA ILE A 75 -8.74 -4.75 -0.14
C ILE A 75 -8.51 -5.83 -1.18
N ILE A 76 -7.69 -5.56 -2.19
CA ILE A 76 -7.41 -6.49 -3.28
C ILE A 76 -5.95 -6.95 -3.19
N THR A 77 -5.75 -8.21 -2.82
CA THR A 77 -4.43 -8.81 -2.60
C THR A 77 -4.05 -9.92 -3.58
N PRO A 78 -5.00 -10.59 -4.30
CA PRO A 78 -4.62 -11.73 -5.11
C PRO A 78 -4.02 -11.28 -6.43
N SER A 79 -3.03 -12.03 -6.91
CA SER A 79 -2.57 -12.00 -8.29
C SER A 79 -3.20 -13.13 -9.11
N ALA A 80 -3.29 -12.94 -10.43
CA ALA A 80 -3.68 -14.02 -11.32
C ALA A 80 -2.65 -15.17 -11.24
N SER A 81 -3.14 -16.41 -11.33
CA SER A 81 -2.24 -17.57 -11.43
C SER A 81 -1.45 -17.50 -12.72
N TYR A 82 -0.16 -17.74 -12.66
CA TYR A 82 0.73 -17.78 -13.82
C TYR A 82 1.62 -19.04 -13.79
N LYS A 83 2.14 -19.41 -14.95
CA LYS A 83 3.14 -20.49 -15.06
C LYS A 83 4.52 -19.92 -14.76
N GLU A 84 5.43 -20.72 -14.24
CA GLU A 84 6.82 -20.31 -13.99
C GLU A 84 7.53 -19.79 -15.25
N SER A 85 7.08 -20.21 -16.45
CA SER A 85 7.61 -19.75 -17.73
C SER A 85 6.95 -18.50 -18.30
N SER A 86 5.99 -17.87 -17.58
CA SER A 86 5.31 -16.67 -18.07
C SER A 86 6.24 -15.45 -18.07
N SER A 87 6.15 -14.62 -19.09
CA SER A 87 6.89 -13.35 -19.11
C SER A 87 6.31 -12.34 -18.09
N GLN A 88 7.10 -11.34 -17.74
CA GLN A 88 6.62 -10.28 -16.85
C GLN A 88 5.41 -9.54 -17.45
N GLU A 89 5.43 -9.27 -18.75
CA GLU A 89 4.34 -8.65 -19.49
C GLU A 89 3.05 -9.49 -19.41
N GLU A 90 3.15 -10.80 -19.61
CA GLU A 90 2.00 -11.72 -19.48
C GLU A 90 1.43 -11.70 -18.06
N ILE A 91 2.28 -11.68 -17.04
CA ILE A 91 1.85 -11.62 -15.63
C ILE A 91 1.10 -10.32 -15.36
N ILE A 92 1.63 -9.18 -15.81
CA ILE A 92 1.00 -7.87 -15.62
C ILE A 92 -0.34 -7.79 -16.36
N GLU A 93 -0.40 -8.22 -17.62
CA GLU A 93 -1.65 -8.25 -18.39
C GLU A 93 -2.72 -9.14 -17.75
N ASN A 94 -2.34 -10.31 -17.25
CA ASN A 94 -3.26 -11.17 -16.54
C ASN A 94 -3.75 -10.54 -15.23
N ASN A 95 -2.88 -9.88 -14.48
CA ASN A 95 -3.24 -9.16 -13.28
C ASN A 95 -4.19 -7.98 -13.59
N LYS A 96 -3.95 -7.21 -14.67
CA LYS A 96 -4.85 -6.14 -15.13
C LYS A 96 -6.25 -6.67 -15.45
N LYS A 97 -6.35 -7.76 -16.21
CA LYS A 97 -7.64 -8.41 -16.52
C LYS A 97 -8.34 -8.92 -15.28
N TYR A 98 -7.57 -9.50 -14.36
CA TYR A 98 -8.10 -10.07 -13.14
C TYR A 98 -8.65 -8.99 -12.20
N ILE A 99 -7.89 -7.91 -11.96
CA ILE A 99 -8.34 -6.80 -11.10
C ILE A 99 -9.56 -6.09 -11.68
N LYS A 100 -9.60 -5.84 -13.00
CA LYS A 100 -10.77 -5.27 -13.68
C LYS A 100 -12.02 -6.13 -13.48
N ASN A 101 -11.91 -7.46 -13.62
CA ASN A 101 -13.03 -8.37 -13.37
C ASN A 101 -13.49 -8.36 -11.89
N ILE A 102 -12.58 -8.14 -10.94
CA ILE A 102 -12.94 -8.00 -9.53
C ILE A 102 -13.74 -6.71 -9.32
N VAL A 103 -13.19 -5.56 -9.73
CA VAL A 103 -13.80 -4.27 -9.44
C VAL A 103 -15.12 -4.07 -10.17
N SER A 104 -15.27 -4.56 -11.42
CA SER A 104 -16.53 -4.53 -12.18
C SER A 104 -17.65 -5.35 -11.53
N LYS A 105 -17.31 -6.32 -10.69
CA LYS A 105 -18.27 -7.10 -9.91
C LYS A 105 -18.58 -6.44 -8.57
N THR A 106 -17.56 -6.00 -7.85
CA THR A 106 -17.72 -5.46 -6.50
C THR A 106 -18.39 -4.09 -6.46
N ILE A 107 -18.13 -3.23 -7.46
CA ILE A 107 -18.76 -1.91 -7.57
C ILE A 107 -20.30 -1.97 -7.61
N LYS A 108 -20.87 -3.08 -8.13
CA LYS A 108 -22.32 -3.29 -8.19
C LYS A 108 -22.96 -3.47 -6.81
N TYR A 109 -22.19 -3.95 -5.84
CA TYR A 109 -22.64 -4.24 -4.48
C TYR A 109 -22.18 -3.20 -3.47
N SER A 110 -21.08 -2.50 -3.76
CA SER A 110 -20.46 -1.50 -2.88
C SER A 110 -19.99 -0.30 -3.72
N PRO A 111 -20.89 0.54 -4.24
CA PRO A 111 -20.57 1.64 -5.15
C PRO A 111 -19.72 2.73 -4.49
N ASP A 112 -19.79 2.87 -3.17
CA ASP A 112 -19.08 3.89 -2.41
C ASP A 112 -17.83 3.33 -1.69
N ALA A 113 -17.43 2.09 -2.01
CA ALA A 113 -16.29 1.45 -1.35
C ALA A 113 -14.97 2.12 -1.69
N ILE A 114 -14.07 2.17 -0.70
CA ILE A 114 -12.67 2.53 -0.88
C ILE A 114 -11.89 1.27 -1.27
N TYR A 115 -11.14 1.35 -2.37
CA TYR A 115 -10.32 0.26 -2.86
C TYR A 115 -8.85 0.45 -2.46
N ILE A 116 -8.29 -0.54 -1.76
CA ILE A 116 -6.87 -0.61 -1.41
C ILE A 116 -6.22 -1.72 -2.25
N ILE A 117 -5.27 -1.35 -3.10
CA ILE A 117 -4.63 -2.25 -4.05
C ILE A 117 -3.25 -2.67 -3.52
N ALA A 118 -3.06 -3.98 -3.33
CA ALA A 118 -1.83 -4.59 -2.86
C ALA A 118 -1.30 -5.65 -3.85
N ILE A 119 -1.32 -5.33 -5.15
CA ILE A 119 -0.86 -6.18 -6.26
C ILE A 119 0.20 -5.43 -7.06
N ASN A 120 1.33 -6.07 -7.35
CA ASN A 120 2.39 -5.50 -8.17
C ASN A 120 2.16 -5.74 -9.68
N PRO A 121 2.65 -4.83 -10.55
CA PRO A 121 3.17 -3.48 -10.23
C PRO A 121 2.02 -2.54 -9.81
N VAL A 122 2.12 -2.00 -8.60
CA VAL A 122 0.98 -1.35 -7.94
C VAL A 122 0.45 -0.13 -8.69
N ASP A 123 1.33 0.72 -9.23
CA ASP A 123 0.91 1.91 -9.99
C ASP A 123 0.07 1.53 -11.22
N THR A 124 0.50 0.48 -11.94
CA THR A 124 -0.22 -0.07 -13.09
C THR A 124 -1.56 -0.70 -12.70
N MET A 125 -1.61 -1.39 -11.55
CA MET A 125 -2.86 -2.00 -11.06
C MET A 125 -3.86 -0.94 -10.61
N VAL A 126 -3.42 0.10 -9.90
CA VAL A 126 -4.26 1.26 -9.55
C VAL A 126 -4.79 1.94 -10.82
N GLN A 127 -3.92 2.15 -11.81
CA GLN A 127 -4.33 2.71 -13.12
C GLN A 127 -5.38 1.82 -13.82
N ALA A 128 -5.24 0.51 -13.75
CA ALA A 128 -6.22 -0.41 -14.35
C ALA A 128 -7.59 -0.31 -13.66
N VAL A 129 -7.63 -0.09 -12.34
CA VAL A 129 -8.88 0.16 -11.60
C VAL A 129 -9.51 1.50 -11.98
N ILE A 130 -8.70 2.58 -12.07
CA ILE A 130 -9.17 3.90 -12.55
C ILE A 130 -9.74 3.81 -13.97
N ASN A 131 -9.07 3.08 -14.86
CA ASN A 131 -9.54 2.93 -16.24
C ASN A 131 -10.85 2.14 -16.31
N GLU A 132 -11.11 1.23 -15.39
CA GLU A 132 -12.35 0.44 -15.32
C GLU A 132 -13.52 1.21 -14.68
N LEU A 133 -13.27 1.88 -13.56
CA LEU A 133 -14.32 2.56 -12.79
C LEU A 133 -14.52 4.03 -13.19
N GLY A 134 -13.52 4.63 -13.84
CA GLY A 134 -13.53 6.04 -14.23
C GLY A 134 -12.87 6.96 -13.18
N VAL A 135 -12.39 8.12 -13.66
CA VAL A 135 -11.67 9.13 -12.86
C VAL A 135 -12.52 9.69 -11.71
N ALA A 136 -13.86 9.62 -11.83
CA ALA A 136 -14.76 10.06 -10.75
C ALA A 136 -14.56 9.27 -9.44
N TYR A 137 -14.00 8.07 -9.52
CA TYR A 137 -13.68 7.22 -8.36
C TYR A 137 -12.25 7.42 -7.83
N ALA A 138 -11.47 8.34 -8.39
CA ALA A 138 -10.05 8.47 -8.08
C ALA A 138 -9.76 8.65 -6.58
N ASP A 139 -10.60 9.39 -5.87
CA ASP A 139 -10.42 9.63 -4.43
C ASP A 139 -10.76 8.40 -3.57
N HIS A 140 -11.37 7.38 -4.15
CA HIS A 140 -11.68 6.10 -3.49
C HIS A 140 -10.70 4.97 -3.86
N ILE A 141 -9.66 5.23 -4.65
CA ILE A 141 -8.74 4.19 -5.13
C ILE A 141 -7.31 4.55 -4.77
N MET A 142 -6.64 3.65 -4.05
CA MET A 142 -5.26 3.84 -3.62
C MET A 142 -4.48 2.52 -3.61
N GLY A 143 -3.17 2.61 -3.85
CA GLY A 143 -2.25 1.47 -3.78
C GLY A 143 -1.20 1.65 -2.70
N ILE A 144 -0.71 0.55 -2.11
CA ILE A 144 0.25 0.58 -1.00
C ILE A 144 1.65 1.08 -1.41
N GLY A 145 2.06 0.90 -2.67
CA GLY A 145 3.32 1.28 -3.32
C GLY A 145 4.41 1.86 -2.43
N ASN A 146 4.61 3.15 -2.53
CA ASN A 146 5.70 3.83 -1.82
C ASN A 146 5.57 3.86 -0.28
N LEU A 147 4.44 3.44 0.29
CA LEU A 147 4.37 3.24 1.73
C LEU A 147 5.29 2.07 2.15
N LEU A 148 5.34 1.00 1.36
CA LEU A 148 6.29 -0.10 1.56
C LEU A 148 7.74 0.39 1.43
N ASP A 149 8.06 1.17 0.39
CA ASP A 149 9.41 1.75 0.23
C ASP A 149 9.78 2.67 1.38
N THR A 150 8.80 3.39 1.91
CA THR A 150 8.98 4.27 3.07
C THR A 150 9.29 3.48 4.36
N TYR A 151 8.69 2.31 4.55
CA TYR A 151 9.06 1.43 5.65
C TYR A 151 10.50 0.93 5.50
N ASN A 152 10.90 0.48 4.32
CA ASN A 152 12.27 0.07 4.04
C ASN A 152 13.27 1.22 4.25
N PHE A 153 12.92 2.44 3.84
CA PHE A 153 13.74 3.63 4.07
C PHE A 153 13.93 3.93 5.56
N LYS A 154 12.85 3.90 6.33
CA LYS A 154 12.91 4.08 7.80
C LYS A 154 13.75 2.99 8.47
N GLU A 155 13.62 1.75 8.05
CA GLU A 155 14.41 0.63 8.59
C GLU A 155 15.90 0.78 8.28
N ASN A 156 16.26 1.19 7.07
CA ASN A 156 17.67 1.45 6.72
C ASN A 156 18.27 2.62 7.53
N ILE A 157 17.48 3.68 7.78
CA ILE A 157 17.89 4.77 8.69
C ILE A 157 18.08 4.24 10.11
N LEU A 158 17.13 3.46 10.62
CA LEU A 158 17.14 2.89 11.96
C LEU A 158 18.38 2.04 12.18
N ASN A 159 18.65 1.11 11.27
CA ASN A 159 19.78 0.22 11.33
C ASN A 159 21.11 1.00 11.31
N LYS A 160 21.24 1.98 10.41
CA LYS A 160 22.43 2.83 10.30
C LYS A 160 22.65 3.69 11.55
N TYR A 161 21.57 4.20 12.15
CA TYR A 161 21.64 5.00 13.36
C TYR A 161 22.11 4.14 14.55
N ASN A 162 21.49 2.99 14.75
CA ASN A 162 21.79 2.11 15.89
C ASN A 162 23.17 1.44 15.76
N GLU A 163 23.66 1.22 14.53
CA GLU A 163 25.05 0.82 14.28
C GLU A 163 26.03 1.94 14.69
N LYS A 164 25.72 3.20 14.38
CA LYS A 164 26.58 4.36 14.67
C LYS A 164 26.55 4.78 16.14
N TYR A 165 25.42 4.62 16.80
CA TYR A 165 25.16 5.05 18.19
C TYR A 165 24.61 3.88 19.03
N PRO A 166 25.39 2.82 19.28
CA PRO A 166 24.90 1.61 19.95
C PRO A 166 24.46 1.84 21.39
N ASP A 167 25.04 2.85 22.07
CA ASP A 167 24.70 3.20 23.46
C ASP A 167 23.41 4.05 23.57
N GLU A 168 22.93 4.63 22.46
CA GLU A 168 21.74 5.48 22.40
C GLU A 168 20.81 5.04 21.25
N PRO A 169 20.31 3.80 21.24
CA PRO A 169 19.49 3.31 20.13
C PRO A 169 18.16 4.04 20.07
N ILE A 170 17.66 4.21 18.83
CA ILE A 170 16.35 4.78 18.56
C ILE A 170 15.36 3.72 18.10
N SER A 171 14.09 4.09 18.07
CA SER A 171 13.00 3.32 17.47
C SER A 171 12.57 3.91 16.12
N ILE A 172 11.83 3.14 15.33
CA ILE A 172 11.28 3.61 14.06
C ILE A 172 10.36 4.84 14.24
N ASN A 173 9.75 4.99 15.42
CA ASN A 173 8.87 6.10 15.74
C ASN A 173 9.62 7.43 15.97
N ASP A 174 10.92 7.39 16.19
CA ASP A 174 11.76 8.59 16.35
C ASP A 174 12.13 9.21 15.01
N ILE A 175 11.95 8.46 13.90
CA ILE A 175 12.21 8.89 12.53
C ILE A 175 10.95 9.54 11.97
N LYS A 176 10.99 10.85 11.77
CA LYS A 176 9.84 11.65 11.28
C LYS A 176 10.08 12.12 9.86
N SER A 177 8.98 12.25 9.10
CA SER A 177 8.95 12.78 7.73
C SER A 177 9.90 12.06 6.76
N ALA A 178 10.12 10.77 6.98
CA ALA A 178 10.79 9.91 6.02
C ALA A 178 9.74 9.43 5.02
N TYR A 179 9.89 9.85 3.75
CA TYR A 179 8.94 9.51 2.68
C TYR A 179 9.67 9.11 1.40
N VAL A 180 9.05 8.22 0.66
CA VAL A 180 9.41 7.86 -0.71
C VAL A 180 8.22 8.19 -1.61
N ILE A 181 8.46 8.80 -2.77
CA ILE A 181 7.43 9.15 -3.76
C ILE A 181 7.87 8.72 -5.16
N GLY A 182 7.04 8.95 -6.18
CA GLY A 182 7.35 8.52 -7.54
C GLY A 182 6.85 7.10 -7.82
N GLY A 183 7.32 6.47 -8.90
CA GLY A 183 6.97 5.10 -9.23
C GLY A 183 7.49 4.10 -8.21
N HIS A 184 6.70 3.08 -7.88
CA HIS A 184 7.14 1.97 -7.05
C HIS A 184 8.08 1.06 -7.85
N ASN A 185 9.26 1.57 -8.19
CA ASN A 185 10.30 0.92 -8.99
C ASN A 185 11.67 1.62 -8.77
N ASN A 186 12.66 1.36 -9.62
CA ASN A 186 14.00 1.96 -9.54
C ASN A 186 14.03 3.49 -9.78
N THR A 187 12.92 4.11 -10.15
CA THR A 187 12.80 5.58 -10.30
C THR A 187 12.17 6.25 -9.08
N MET A 188 11.99 5.53 -7.99
CA MET A 188 11.50 6.09 -6.73
C MET A 188 12.38 7.24 -6.24
N ILE A 189 11.76 8.20 -5.56
CA ILE A 189 12.43 9.40 -5.05
C ILE A 189 12.37 9.39 -3.53
N ILE A 190 13.54 9.29 -2.91
CA ILE A 190 13.70 9.24 -1.46
C ILE A 190 13.92 10.65 -0.94
N LEU A 191 12.98 11.16 -0.13
CA LEU A 191 12.98 12.54 0.37
C LEU A 191 13.86 12.70 1.63
N THR A 192 15.18 12.56 1.47
CA THR A 192 16.16 12.63 2.58
C THR A 192 16.19 13.99 3.27
N ASN A 193 15.90 15.08 2.54
CA ASN A 193 15.91 16.47 3.05
C ASN A 193 14.75 16.78 4.02
N LYS A 194 13.73 15.93 4.10
CA LYS A 194 12.60 16.09 5.01
C LYS A 194 12.77 15.34 6.33
N VAL A 195 13.61 14.31 6.33
CA VAL A 195 13.79 13.41 7.47
C VAL A 195 14.34 14.13 8.69
N LYS A 196 13.74 13.83 9.83
CA LYS A 196 14.18 14.32 11.14
C LYS A 196 14.24 13.20 12.16
N ILE A 197 15.32 13.15 12.92
CA ILE A 197 15.48 12.30 14.11
C ILE A 197 15.74 13.24 15.29
N PHE A 198 14.89 13.20 16.33
CA PHE A 198 14.92 14.14 17.46
C PHE A 198 14.96 15.62 17.01
N ARG A 199 14.20 15.97 15.96
CA ARG A 199 14.15 17.29 15.29
C ARG A 199 15.43 17.69 14.55
N LYS A 200 16.50 16.90 14.57
CA LYS A 200 17.72 17.13 13.79
C LYS A 200 17.53 16.58 12.37
N PRO A 201 17.88 17.33 11.33
CA PRO A 201 17.84 16.83 9.95
C PRO A 201 18.91 15.75 9.73
N LEU A 202 18.67 14.89 8.72
CA LEU A 202 19.47 13.70 8.45
C LEU A 202 20.94 14.01 8.20
N ASN A 203 21.25 15.11 7.50
CA ASN A 203 22.60 15.55 7.16
C ASN A 203 23.42 16.10 8.36
N ILE A 204 22.82 16.28 9.51
CA ILE A 204 23.52 16.62 10.77
C ILE A 204 23.94 15.33 11.52
N ILE A 205 23.22 14.23 11.26
CA ILE A 205 23.41 12.95 11.95
C ILE A 205 24.36 12.05 11.15
N PHE A 206 24.21 12.03 9.82
CA PHE A 206 24.95 11.18 8.91
C PHE A 206 25.80 11.98 7.93
N THR A 207 26.94 11.41 7.54
CA THR A 207 27.76 11.92 6.44
C THR A 207 27.04 11.73 5.09
N GLN A 208 27.54 12.40 4.06
CA GLN A 208 26.99 12.24 2.71
C GLN A 208 27.10 10.81 2.19
N GLU A 209 28.20 10.11 2.52
CA GLU A 209 28.42 8.72 2.14
C GLU A 209 27.44 7.78 2.84
N GLU A 210 27.17 8.01 4.13
CA GLU A 210 26.17 7.24 4.89
C GLU A 210 24.76 7.45 4.35
N ILE A 211 24.42 8.67 3.92
CA ILE A 211 23.11 8.96 3.30
C ILE A 211 22.99 8.26 1.95
N ILE A 212 24.06 8.24 1.14
CA ILE A 212 24.08 7.52 -0.14
C ILE A 212 23.88 6.01 0.10
N ASP A 213 24.56 5.41 1.07
CA ASP A 213 24.38 3.99 1.44
C ASP A 213 22.95 3.67 1.85
N ILE A 214 22.28 4.56 2.63
CA ILE A 214 20.87 4.42 3.00
C ILE A 214 19.97 4.47 1.76
N ILE A 215 20.22 5.40 0.83
CA ILE A 215 19.45 5.52 -0.42
C ILE A 215 19.61 4.25 -1.25
N ASP A 216 20.84 3.82 -1.50
CA ASP A 216 21.13 2.66 -2.33
C ASP A 216 20.49 1.39 -1.76
N LYS A 217 20.59 1.17 -0.45
CA LYS A 217 19.93 0.05 0.22
C LYS A 217 18.42 0.10 0.07
N THR A 218 17.81 1.29 0.18
CA THR A 218 16.36 1.44 0.03
C THR A 218 15.90 1.10 -1.39
N GLN A 219 16.64 1.56 -2.41
CA GLN A 219 16.34 1.24 -3.81
C GLN A 219 16.55 -0.24 -4.14
N HIS A 220 17.56 -0.89 -3.53
CA HIS A 220 17.83 -2.31 -3.73
C HIS A 220 16.81 -3.24 -3.04
N CYS A 221 16.17 -2.81 -1.95
CA CYS A 221 15.10 -3.59 -1.31
C CYS A 221 13.97 -3.94 -2.29
N TYR A 222 13.65 -3.06 -3.23
CA TYR A 222 12.66 -3.33 -4.28
C TYR A 222 13.05 -4.52 -5.17
N ILE A 223 14.33 -4.62 -5.56
CA ILE A 223 14.86 -5.70 -6.42
C ILE A 223 14.86 -7.03 -5.67
N THR A 224 15.28 -7.02 -4.40
CA THR A 224 15.28 -8.21 -3.54
C THR A 224 13.86 -8.72 -3.30
N PHE A 225 12.90 -7.80 -3.13
CA PHE A 225 11.49 -8.13 -2.92
C PHE A 225 10.86 -8.87 -4.11
N ILE A 226 11.21 -8.51 -5.35
CA ILE A 226 10.71 -9.21 -6.54
C ILE A 226 11.29 -10.64 -6.65
N ASN A 227 12.53 -10.83 -6.21
CA ASN A 227 13.27 -12.08 -6.38
C ASN A 227 13.13 -13.06 -5.20
N ASP A 228 12.79 -12.57 -4.00
CA ASP A 228 12.76 -13.33 -2.76
C ASP A 228 11.43 -13.10 -2.04
N ILE A 229 10.43 -13.95 -2.30
CA ILE A 229 9.15 -13.97 -1.58
C ILE A 229 9.40 -14.57 -0.18
N ASN A 230 10.20 -13.88 0.63
CA ASN A 230 10.45 -14.27 2.02
C ASN A 230 9.35 -13.73 2.94
N THR A 231 9.08 -14.46 4.01
CA THR A 231 8.00 -14.22 4.98
C THR A 231 7.98 -12.81 5.56
N ASN A 232 9.12 -12.16 5.73
CA ASN A 232 9.21 -10.79 6.27
C ASN A 232 8.57 -9.73 5.37
N ALA A 233 8.64 -9.92 4.04
CA ALA A 233 8.03 -8.98 3.08
C ALA A 233 6.49 -9.00 3.15
N LEU A 234 5.89 -10.14 3.43
CA LEU A 234 4.44 -10.28 3.56
C LEU A 234 3.91 -9.54 4.80
N GLU A 235 4.65 -9.58 5.90
CA GLU A 235 4.33 -8.85 7.14
C GLU A 235 4.31 -7.33 6.95
N ILE A 236 5.29 -6.78 6.19
CA ILE A 236 5.37 -5.34 5.91
C ILE A 236 4.20 -4.91 5.01
N ILE A 237 3.81 -5.72 4.01
CA ILE A 237 2.61 -5.45 3.20
C ILE A 237 1.36 -5.39 4.09
N GLY A 238 1.21 -6.37 4.97
CA GLY A 238 0.12 -6.39 5.95
C GLY A 238 0.12 -5.14 6.84
N GLN A 239 1.31 -4.68 7.25
CA GLN A 239 1.47 -3.47 8.05
C GLN A 239 1.09 -2.20 7.28
N CYS A 240 1.47 -2.08 6.00
CA CYS A 240 1.06 -0.97 5.14
C CYS A 240 -0.47 -0.88 5.03
N VAL A 241 -1.13 -2.00 4.74
CA VAL A 241 -2.60 -2.02 4.64
C VAL A 241 -3.25 -1.70 5.98
N TYR A 242 -2.73 -2.27 7.09
CA TYR A 242 -3.19 -1.95 8.43
C TYR A 242 -3.12 -0.45 8.72
N GLU A 243 -1.99 0.21 8.41
CA GLU A 243 -1.83 1.65 8.62
C GLU A 243 -2.86 2.47 7.81
N ILE A 244 -3.11 2.10 6.55
CA ILE A 244 -4.12 2.77 5.72
C ILE A 244 -5.51 2.61 6.34
N VAL A 245 -5.90 1.39 6.70
CA VAL A 245 -7.20 1.11 7.32
C VAL A 245 -7.38 1.88 8.62
N MET A 246 -6.34 1.90 9.49
CA MET A 246 -6.38 2.66 10.75
C MET A 246 -6.56 4.16 10.52
N LYS A 247 -5.88 4.72 9.52
CA LYS A 247 -6.00 6.16 9.20
C LYS A 247 -7.37 6.49 8.61
N LEU A 248 -7.94 5.65 7.76
CA LEU A 248 -9.30 5.82 7.25
C LEU A 248 -10.33 5.91 8.38
N PHE A 249 -10.19 5.09 9.43
CA PHE A 249 -11.11 5.11 10.57
C PHE A 249 -10.78 6.12 11.66
N ASN A 250 -9.53 6.54 11.82
CA ASN A 250 -9.10 7.40 12.93
C ASN A 250 -9.03 8.89 12.60
N ASN A 251 -9.01 9.26 11.32
CA ASN A 251 -8.77 10.65 10.89
C ASN A 251 -10.04 11.56 10.97
N SER A 252 -10.94 11.29 11.91
CA SER A 252 -12.18 12.05 12.09
C SER A 252 -12.01 13.42 12.78
N SER A 253 -10.80 13.78 13.26
CA SER A 253 -10.61 14.98 14.09
C SER A 253 -9.88 16.16 13.44
N GLY A 254 -9.36 16.04 12.22
CA GLY A 254 -8.87 17.17 11.40
C GLY A 254 -7.70 18.01 11.93
N LEU A 255 -7.16 17.72 13.12
CA LEU A 255 -6.17 18.55 13.80
C LEU A 255 -4.71 18.27 13.43
N ILE A 256 -4.39 17.10 12.94
CA ILE A 256 -3.04 16.73 12.48
C ILE A 256 -3.15 16.06 11.13
N VAL A 257 -2.67 16.70 10.09
CA VAL A 257 -2.58 16.12 8.75
C VAL A 257 -1.32 15.26 8.70
N GLU A 258 -1.48 13.95 8.72
CA GLU A 258 -0.40 13.02 8.45
C GLU A 258 -0.51 12.52 7.01
N PHE A 259 0.56 12.65 6.25
CA PHE A 259 0.62 12.17 4.88
C PHE A 259 1.09 10.72 4.81
N LEU A 260 0.49 9.97 3.89
CA LEU A 260 0.95 8.65 3.47
C LEU A 260 1.45 8.69 2.02
N PRO A 261 2.57 8.08 1.72
CA PRO A 261 3.04 7.92 0.35
C PRO A 261 2.33 6.73 -0.32
N LEU A 262 1.27 7.02 -1.06
CA LEU A 262 0.41 6.02 -1.70
C LEU A 262 0.42 6.20 -3.22
N SER A 263 0.25 5.10 -3.96
CA SER A 263 -0.03 5.15 -5.39
C SER A 263 -1.45 5.64 -5.63
N VAL A 264 -1.58 6.81 -6.23
CA VAL A 264 -2.87 7.48 -6.46
C VAL A 264 -2.90 8.14 -7.82
N TYR A 265 -4.10 8.36 -8.35
CA TYR A 265 -4.28 9.04 -9.62
C TYR A 265 -3.93 10.54 -9.52
N ARG A 266 -3.07 10.99 -10.41
CA ARG A 266 -2.67 12.39 -10.55
C ARG A 266 -3.24 12.97 -11.83
N THR A 267 -4.24 13.83 -11.71
CA THR A 267 -4.92 14.47 -12.85
C THR A 267 -3.94 15.23 -13.75
N THR A 268 -2.94 15.91 -13.16
CA THR A 268 -1.89 16.64 -13.88
C THR A 268 -1.13 15.78 -14.89
N TYR A 269 -0.93 14.48 -14.57
CA TYR A 269 -0.16 13.56 -15.38
C TYR A 269 -1.03 12.54 -16.11
N ASN A 270 -2.33 12.48 -15.77
CA ASN A 270 -3.26 11.43 -16.21
C ASN A 270 -2.70 10.02 -15.92
N LEU A 271 -2.17 9.83 -14.72
CA LEU A 271 -1.39 8.65 -14.35
C LEU A 271 -1.50 8.38 -12.85
N CYS A 272 -1.46 7.09 -12.48
CA CYS A 272 -1.31 6.66 -11.09
C CYS A 272 0.16 6.54 -10.74
N ILE A 273 0.58 7.21 -9.66
CA ILE A 273 1.97 7.26 -9.20
C ILE A 273 2.03 7.62 -7.72
N GLY A 274 3.06 7.16 -7.05
CA GLY A 274 3.29 7.42 -5.63
C GLY A 274 3.37 8.90 -5.29
N SER A 275 2.46 9.33 -4.43
CA SER A 275 2.33 10.73 -4.01
C SER A 275 2.00 10.79 -2.52
N LEU A 276 2.36 11.90 -1.86
CA LEU A 276 1.95 12.12 -0.48
C LEU A 276 0.48 12.53 -0.45
N VAL A 277 -0.33 11.79 0.29
CA VAL A 277 -1.76 12.05 0.43
C VAL A 277 -2.19 12.04 1.88
N SER A 278 -3.17 12.88 2.25
CA SER A 278 -3.97 12.67 3.45
C SER A 278 -5.23 11.90 3.08
N ILE A 279 -5.64 11.03 3.98
CA ILE A 279 -6.84 10.20 3.83
C ILE A 279 -7.73 10.37 5.05
N ASN A 280 -9.03 10.21 4.86
CA ASN A 280 -10.02 10.19 5.93
C ASN A 280 -11.06 9.10 5.66
N TYR A 281 -12.12 9.03 6.45
CA TYR A 281 -13.18 8.04 6.33
C TYR A 281 -13.79 7.93 4.92
N ASN A 282 -13.75 9.00 4.12
CA ASN A 282 -14.31 9.03 2.77
C ASN A 282 -13.27 8.78 1.66
N GLY A 283 -12.02 8.44 2.00
CA GLY A 283 -10.95 8.17 1.04
C GLY A 283 -9.86 9.26 1.03
N ILE A 284 -9.35 9.60 -0.14
CA ILE A 284 -8.29 10.60 -0.32
C ILE A 284 -8.90 11.99 -0.13
N GLU A 285 -8.36 12.73 0.85
CA GLU A 285 -8.80 14.10 1.15
C GLU A 285 -7.97 15.14 0.40
N ARG A 286 -6.66 14.96 0.39
CA ARG A 286 -5.71 15.88 -0.28
C ARG A 286 -4.52 15.11 -0.83
N THR A 287 -4.05 15.56 -1.97
CA THR A 287 -2.75 15.18 -2.50
C THR A 287 -1.78 16.33 -2.30
N TYR A 288 -0.67 16.07 -1.61
CA TYR A 288 0.37 17.05 -1.39
C TYR A 288 1.36 17.07 -2.56
N ILE A 289 1.64 18.27 -3.06
CA ILE A 289 2.53 18.49 -4.19
C ILE A 289 3.89 18.95 -3.64
N GLU A 290 4.85 18.03 -3.55
CA GLU A 290 6.24 18.34 -3.14
C GLU A 290 7.02 19.12 -4.21
N GLU A 291 6.48 19.19 -5.40
CA GLU A 291 7.15 19.66 -6.62
C GLU A 291 7.49 21.16 -6.60
N ASN A 292 6.89 21.95 -5.72
CA ASN A 292 6.88 23.41 -5.91
C ASN A 292 8.15 24.14 -5.48
N ASN A 293 9.11 23.51 -4.80
CA ASN A 293 10.26 24.22 -4.23
C ASN A 293 11.65 23.60 -4.50
N ASP A 294 11.75 22.43 -5.14
CA ASP A 294 13.03 21.78 -5.41
C ASP A 294 13.09 21.29 -6.87
N VAL A 295 13.87 22.02 -7.68
CA VAL A 295 14.03 21.75 -9.12
C VAL A 295 14.54 20.33 -9.39
N LEU A 296 15.40 19.79 -8.50
CA LEU A 296 15.95 18.45 -8.68
C LEU A 296 14.90 17.37 -8.38
N ILE A 297 14.09 17.56 -7.34
CA ILE A 297 12.98 16.65 -7.02
C ILE A 297 11.97 16.66 -8.16
N ASN A 298 11.62 17.83 -8.69
CA ASN A 298 10.72 17.96 -9.83
C ASN A 298 11.22 17.19 -11.06
N LYS A 299 12.50 17.37 -11.41
CA LYS A 299 13.09 16.68 -12.55
C LYS A 299 13.02 15.16 -12.36
N LYS A 300 13.43 14.64 -11.21
CA LYS A 300 13.36 13.21 -10.90
C LYS A 300 11.92 12.69 -10.90
N PHE A 301 10.96 13.50 -10.43
CA PHE A 301 9.56 13.11 -10.44
C PHE A 301 9.02 12.97 -11.87
N MET A 302 9.40 13.89 -12.78
CA MET A 302 9.04 13.77 -14.19
C MET A 302 9.69 12.55 -14.86
N GLU A 303 10.95 12.25 -14.56
CA GLU A 303 11.61 11.02 -15.01
C GLU A 303 10.85 9.77 -14.53
N SER A 304 10.38 9.79 -13.29
CA SER A 304 9.58 8.71 -12.72
C SER A 304 8.19 8.60 -13.37
N VAL A 305 7.54 9.72 -13.66
CA VAL A 305 6.26 9.76 -14.40
C VAL A 305 6.42 9.10 -15.78
N GLU A 306 7.47 9.44 -16.53
CA GLU A 306 7.73 8.86 -17.86
C GLU A 306 8.03 7.35 -17.76
N ALA A 307 8.76 6.91 -16.74
CA ALA A 307 9.04 5.49 -16.53
C ALA A 307 7.77 4.69 -16.24
N VAL A 308 6.88 5.18 -15.37
CA VAL A 308 5.58 4.52 -15.07
C VAL A 308 4.67 4.55 -16.30
N ARG A 309 4.66 5.65 -17.06
CA ARG A 309 3.91 5.76 -18.32
C ARG A 309 4.35 4.71 -19.32
N ALA A 310 5.66 4.57 -19.52
CA ALA A 310 6.23 3.59 -20.45
C ALA A 310 5.80 2.15 -20.11
N VAL A 311 5.75 1.78 -18.82
CA VAL A 311 5.23 0.47 -18.39
C VAL A 311 3.75 0.32 -18.73
N ASN A 312 2.93 1.36 -18.53
CA ASN A 312 1.50 1.30 -18.81
C ASN A 312 1.17 1.28 -20.30
N GLU A 313 2.01 1.88 -21.17
CA GLU A 313 1.83 1.93 -22.62
C GLU A 313 2.39 0.68 -23.33
N ALA A 314 3.40 0.02 -22.75
CA ALA A 314 3.96 -1.23 -23.29
C ALA A 314 3.03 -2.44 -23.11
N LEU A 315 1.96 -2.29 -22.36
CA LEU A 315 0.97 -3.27 -21.92
C LEU A 315 -0.44 -2.86 -22.35
#